data_d4f3a891ec15900e5a43085d480b6c50
#
_entry.id   d4f3a891ec15900e5a43085d480b6c50
#
_cell.length_a   1.000
_cell.length_b   1.000
_cell.length_c   1.000
_cell.angle_alpha   90.00
_cell.angle_beta   90.00
_cell.angle_gamma   90.00
#
_symmetry.space_group_name_H-M   'P 1'
#
loop_
_entity.id
_entity.type
_entity.pdbx_description
1 polymer ?
#
loop_
_entity_poly.entity_id
_entity_poly.type
_entity_poly.pdbx_seq_one_letter_code
_entity_poly.pdbx_strand_id
1 'polypeptide(L)'
;SLVGSEMCIRDRLSLFALCLVACSEDEIKPYHGEHYLFFSELMESGDEAIELSFNNYPLDDELTVKIGVRLVGSPFETPTVYKVGVVADKTTAQSENYELPINPTFGANVAEDVLELKLKKTESLKEDVELLLRIEPNEHFAGSVKNYETIKIVFNNVQSKPLWWTKDVETVYLGAYTREKYLALVEYGGEEVLRFGELNSAEQRQCALRLKDAIEKYGLKEANGKAMTVPIY
;
A
#
# COMPACT_ATOMS: atom_id res chain seq x y z
N SER A 1 -33.83 -41.53 -73.88
CA SER A 1 -34.23 -42.00 -72.58
C SER A 1 -33.75 -40.99 -71.54
N LEU A 2 -34.63 -40.10 -71.20
CA LEU A 2 -34.44 -39.08 -70.17
C LEU A 2 -35.16 -39.53 -68.89
N VAL A 3 -34.45 -39.87 -67.86
CA VAL A 3 -34.99 -39.94 -66.48
C VAL A 3 -33.84 -39.62 -65.49
N GLY A 4 -33.99 -38.57 -64.68
CA GLY A 4 -33.12 -38.39 -63.53
C GLY A 4 -32.59 -36.99 -63.29
N SER A 5 -33.40 -36.01 -62.91
CA SER A 5 -32.88 -34.76 -62.27
C SER A 5 -33.93 -34.00 -61.43
N GLU A 6 -34.80 -34.70 -60.74
CA GLU A 6 -35.80 -34.02 -59.89
C GLU A 6 -35.69 -34.38 -58.38
N MET A 7 -34.58 -34.94 -57.90
CA MET A 7 -34.52 -35.43 -56.52
C MET A 7 -33.43 -34.81 -55.64
N CYS A 8 -32.92 -33.63 -56.01
CA CYS A 8 -31.85 -32.98 -55.21
C CYS A 8 -32.18 -31.62 -54.62
N ILE A 9 -33.43 -31.10 -54.79
CA ILE A 9 -33.77 -29.73 -54.31
C ILE A 9 -34.53 -29.78 -52.97
N ARG A 10 -35.24 -30.87 -52.65
CA ARG A 10 -36.03 -30.94 -51.41
C ARG A 10 -35.17 -31.29 -50.16
N ASP A 11 -34.04 -31.97 -50.32
CA ASP A 11 -33.18 -32.35 -49.17
C ASP A 11 -32.22 -31.21 -48.73
N ARG A 12 -31.95 -30.26 -49.58
CA ARG A 12 -31.11 -29.08 -49.21
C ARG A 12 -31.86 -28.03 -48.44
N LEU A 13 -33.17 -27.92 -48.58
CA LEU A 13 -33.98 -26.98 -47.82
C LEU A 13 -34.31 -27.43 -46.41
N SER A 14 -34.33 -28.76 -46.13
CA SER A 14 -34.56 -29.25 -44.77
C SER A 14 -33.33 -29.18 -43.87
N LEU A 15 -32.11 -29.12 -44.45
CA LEU A 15 -30.88 -29.02 -43.63
C LEU A 15 -30.58 -27.56 -43.20
N PHE A 16 -31.13 -26.58 -43.92
CA PHE A 16 -30.94 -25.15 -43.59
C PHE A 16 -31.89 -24.63 -42.50
N ALA A 17 -32.99 -25.33 -42.28
CA ALA A 17 -33.98 -24.97 -41.24
C ALA A 17 -33.61 -25.47 -39.82
N LEU A 18 -32.64 -26.39 -39.68
CA LEU A 18 -32.22 -26.92 -38.36
C LEU A 18 -31.08 -26.09 -37.68
N CYS A 19 -30.49 -25.14 -38.37
CA CYS A 19 -29.40 -24.34 -37.82
C CYS A 19 -29.83 -23.04 -37.10
N LEU A 20 -31.15 -22.77 -36.99
CA LEU A 20 -31.64 -21.52 -36.38
C LEU A 20 -32.17 -21.66 -34.96
N VAL A 21 -32.00 -22.83 -34.31
CA VAL A 21 -32.52 -23.04 -32.95
C VAL A 21 -31.43 -23.27 -31.90
N ALA A 22 -30.17 -23.00 -32.23
CA ALA A 22 -29.06 -23.21 -31.30
C ALA A 22 -28.32 -21.90 -31.01
N CYS A 23 -29.01 -20.92 -30.47
CA CYS A 23 -28.46 -19.88 -29.63
C CYS A 23 -29.60 -19.42 -28.69
N SER A 24 -29.89 -20.22 -27.69
CA SER A 24 -30.38 -19.65 -26.45
C SER A 24 -29.12 -19.01 -25.82
N GLU A 25 -28.97 -17.70 -25.90
CA GLU A 25 -28.15 -17.00 -24.97
C GLU A 25 -28.68 -17.37 -23.58
N ASP A 26 -27.93 -18.20 -22.88
CA ASP A 26 -28.16 -18.36 -21.44
C ASP A 26 -27.96 -16.96 -20.86
N GLU A 27 -29.06 -16.32 -20.48
CA GLU A 27 -29.02 -15.08 -19.71
C GLU A 27 -28.08 -15.33 -18.54
N ILE A 28 -26.93 -14.63 -18.51
CA ILE A 28 -26.03 -14.64 -17.36
C ILE A 28 -26.84 -14.08 -16.22
N LYS A 29 -27.38 -14.98 -15.38
CA LYS A 29 -28.15 -14.56 -14.21
C LYS A 29 -27.21 -13.74 -13.32
N PRO A 30 -27.63 -12.53 -12.88
CA PRO A 30 -26.84 -11.75 -11.95
C PRO A 30 -26.54 -12.60 -10.70
N TYR A 31 -25.34 -12.46 -10.18
CA TYR A 31 -24.94 -13.11 -8.95
C TYR A 31 -25.83 -12.61 -7.79
N HIS A 32 -26.56 -13.51 -7.17
CA HIS A 32 -27.43 -13.24 -6.01
C HIS A 32 -26.86 -13.84 -4.73
N GLY A 33 -25.56 -14.12 -4.71
CA GLY A 33 -24.88 -14.68 -3.53
C GLY A 33 -24.52 -13.59 -2.50
N GLU A 34 -24.02 -14.07 -1.37
CA GLU A 34 -23.50 -13.20 -0.32
C GLU A 34 -22.25 -12.45 -0.80
N HIS A 35 -22.06 -11.23 -0.33
CA HIS A 35 -20.88 -10.41 -0.61
C HIS A 35 -19.83 -10.62 0.48
N TYR A 36 -18.58 -10.77 0.06
CA TYR A 36 -17.43 -10.88 0.95
C TYR A 36 -16.37 -9.85 0.59
N LEU A 37 -15.64 -9.38 1.57
CA LEU A 37 -14.45 -8.53 1.36
C LEU A 37 -13.19 -9.27 1.82
N PHE A 38 -12.05 -8.93 1.24
CA PHE A 38 -10.76 -9.43 1.70
C PHE A 38 -9.65 -8.41 1.44
N PHE A 39 -8.59 -8.51 2.24
CA PHE A 39 -7.38 -7.69 2.03
C PHE A 39 -6.55 -8.26 0.88
N SER A 40 -6.23 -7.43 -0.11
CA SER A 40 -5.57 -7.86 -1.35
C SER A 40 -4.04 -7.91 -1.25
N GLU A 41 -3.42 -7.19 -0.34
CA GLU A 41 -1.96 -7.12 -0.18
C GLU A 41 -1.32 -8.51 -0.03
N LEU A 42 -1.92 -9.37 0.77
CA LEU A 42 -1.41 -10.74 1.00
C LEU A 42 -1.39 -11.60 -0.26
N MET A 43 -2.24 -11.29 -1.24
CA MET A 43 -2.29 -12.00 -2.52
C MET A 43 -1.27 -11.45 -3.51
N GLU A 44 -0.95 -10.18 -3.42
CA GLU A 44 -0.12 -9.46 -4.41
C GLU A 44 1.36 -9.49 -4.06
N SER A 45 1.71 -9.23 -2.80
CA SER A 45 3.10 -9.20 -2.35
C SER A 45 3.63 -10.57 -1.92
N GLY A 46 2.75 -11.45 -1.43
CA GLY A 46 3.15 -12.68 -0.76
C GLY A 46 3.76 -12.45 0.62
N ASP A 47 3.78 -11.20 1.08
CA ASP A 47 4.31 -10.82 2.40
C ASP A 47 3.24 -11.04 3.48
N GLU A 48 3.65 -11.50 4.66
CA GLU A 48 2.74 -11.75 5.78
C GLU A 48 2.31 -10.46 6.50
N ALA A 49 3.00 -9.34 6.25
CA ALA A 49 2.75 -8.07 6.92
C ALA A 49 3.17 -6.86 6.07
N ILE A 50 2.52 -5.73 6.30
CA ILE A 50 2.98 -4.41 5.84
C ILE A 50 3.96 -3.88 6.88
N GLU A 51 5.21 -3.63 6.49
CA GLU A 51 6.25 -3.14 7.40
C GLU A 51 6.57 -1.66 7.13
N LEU A 52 6.59 -0.85 8.20
CA LEU A 52 6.83 0.59 8.12
C LEU A 52 7.71 1.08 9.28
N SER A 53 8.57 2.04 9.01
CA SER A 53 9.31 2.72 10.05
C SER A 53 9.26 4.23 9.89
N PHE A 54 8.87 4.94 10.93
CA PHE A 54 8.93 6.41 10.98
C PHE A 54 10.36 6.96 10.84
N ASN A 55 11.37 6.12 11.01
CA ASN A 55 12.74 6.53 10.73
C ASN A 55 12.98 6.84 9.24
N ASN A 56 12.20 6.24 8.34
CA ASN A 56 12.24 6.52 6.91
C ASN A 56 11.48 7.81 6.54
N TYR A 57 10.66 8.31 7.47
CA TYR A 57 9.82 9.51 7.33
C TYR A 57 10.04 10.41 8.56
N PRO A 58 11.26 10.91 8.75
CA PRO A 58 11.65 11.52 10.03
C PRO A 58 10.93 12.85 10.34
N LEU A 59 10.43 13.54 9.32
CA LEU A 59 9.70 14.81 9.46
C LEU A 59 8.19 14.62 9.60
N ASP A 60 7.68 13.40 9.39
CA ASP A 60 6.26 13.11 9.47
C ASP A 60 5.90 12.59 10.86
N ASP A 61 4.84 13.11 11.43
CA ASP A 61 4.24 12.64 12.68
C ASP A 61 3.07 11.68 12.45
N GLU A 62 2.56 11.62 11.21
CA GLU A 62 1.53 10.68 10.77
C GLU A 62 1.89 10.07 9.42
N LEU A 63 1.60 8.78 9.24
CA LEU A 63 1.71 8.08 7.96
C LEU A 63 0.35 7.51 7.58
N THR A 64 -0.09 7.71 6.35
CA THR A 64 -1.29 7.07 5.83
C THR A 64 -0.91 5.81 5.06
N VAL A 65 -1.34 4.67 5.58
CA VAL A 65 -1.19 3.34 4.95
C VAL A 65 -2.44 3.08 4.13
N LYS A 66 -2.25 2.79 2.85
CA LYS A 66 -3.32 2.41 1.93
C LYS A 66 -3.34 0.90 1.81
N ILE A 67 -4.43 0.28 2.26
CA ILE A 67 -4.62 -1.16 2.30
C ILE A 67 -5.70 -1.53 1.28
N GLY A 68 -5.36 -2.31 0.26
CA GLY A 68 -6.31 -2.74 -0.76
C GLY A 68 -7.37 -3.67 -0.19
N VAL A 69 -8.61 -3.43 -0.58
CA VAL A 69 -9.77 -4.25 -0.24
C VAL A 69 -10.47 -4.67 -1.51
N ARG A 70 -10.73 -5.97 -1.67
CA ARG A 70 -11.41 -6.52 -2.84
C ARG A 70 -12.74 -7.14 -2.47
N LEU A 71 -13.68 -7.03 -3.40
CA LEU A 71 -15.04 -7.56 -3.30
C LEU A 71 -15.14 -8.91 -4.01
N VAL A 72 -15.76 -9.88 -3.34
CA VAL A 72 -16.30 -11.09 -3.95
C VAL A 72 -17.82 -10.95 -4.02
N GLY A 73 -18.33 -10.89 -5.21
CA GLY A 73 -19.74 -10.66 -5.50
C GLY A 73 -19.93 -9.62 -6.59
N SER A 74 -21.16 -9.25 -6.86
CA SER A 74 -21.49 -8.18 -7.80
C SER A 74 -21.20 -6.81 -7.16
N PRO A 75 -20.61 -5.86 -7.89
CA PRO A 75 -20.43 -4.50 -7.38
C PRO A 75 -21.75 -3.86 -6.93
N PHE A 76 -21.70 -3.07 -5.88
CA PHE A 76 -22.84 -2.28 -5.41
C PHE A 76 -23.06 -1.05 -6.28
N GLU A 77 -24.30 -0.66 -6.51
CA GLU A 77 -24.62 0.57 -7.26
C GLU A 77 -24.35 1.84 -6.47
N THR A 78 -24.29 1.74 -5.15
CA THR A 78 -24.03 2.86 -4.23
C THR A 78 -22.89 2.53 -3.28
N PRO A 79 -22.16 3.54 -2.77
CA PRO A 79 -21.14 3.33 -1.76
C PRO A 79 -21.72 2.60 -0.55
N THR A 80 -21.07 1.53 -0.09
CA THR A 80 -21.60 0.63 0.92
C THR A 80 -20.64 0.50 2.10
N VAL A 81 -21.13 0.76 3.31
CA VAL A 81 -20.33 0.71 4.55
C VAL A 81 -19.94 -0.73 4.87
N TYR A 82 -18.66 -0.93 5.19
CA TYR A 82 -18.16 -2.20 5.70
C TYR A 82 -17.54 -2.01 7.11
N LYS A 83 -17.16 -3.10 7.75
CA LYS A 83 -16.65 -3.07 9.11
C LYS A 83 -15.27 -3.68 9.20
N VAL A 84 -14.34 -2.94 9.82
CA VAL A 84 -13.00 -3.41 10.16
C VAL A 84 -12.78 -3.24 11.65
N GLY A 85 -12.34 -4.29 12.31
CA GLY A 85 -12.02 -4.32 13.73
C GLY A 85 -10.55 -4.61 13.97
N VAL A 86 -10.08 -4.26 15.17
CA VAL A 86 -8.75 -4.61 15.67
C VAL A 86 -8.83 -5.93 16.42
N VAL A 87 -7.95 -6.87 16.10
CA VAL A 87 -7.81 -8.14 16.82
C VAL A 87 -6.95 -7.91 18.06
N ALA A 88 -7.59 -7.56 19.17
CA ALA A 88 -6.93 -7.03 20.36
C ALA A 88 -5.93 -8.01 21.02
N ASP A 89 -6.20 -9.31 21.01
CA ASP A 89 -5.33 -10.35 21.59
C ASP A 89 -4.04 -10.60 20.79
N LYS A 90 -3.97 -10.07 19.58
CA LYS A 90 -2.80 -10.18 18.67
C LYS A 90 -2.22 -8.83 18.27
N THR A 91 -2.69 -7.74 18.88
CA THR A 91 -2.23 -6.38 18.63
C THR A 91 -1.41 -5.88 19.80
N THR A 92 -0.17 -5.46 19.56
CA THR A 92 0.70 -4.83 20.55
C THR A 92 0.70 -3.30 20.44
N ALA A 93 0.29 -2.77 19.28
CA ALA A 93 0.11 -1.33 19.06
C ALA A 93 -0.96 -0.77 20.02
N GLN A 94 -0.67 0.36 20.65
CA GLN A 94 -1.62 1.05 21.53
C GLN A 94 -2.59 1.89 20.68
N SER A 95 -3.78 2.18 21.22
CA SER A 95 -4.81 2.95 20.52
C SER A 95 -4.37 4.36 20.09
N GLU A 96 -3.36 4.94 20.74
CA GLU A 96 -2.76 6.21 20.37
C GLU A 96 -1.85 6.13 19.13
N ASN A 97 -1.40 4.92 18.74
CA ASN A 97 -0.47 4.70 17.65
C ASN A 97 -1.15 4.66 16.26
N TYR A 98 -2.46 4.58 16.21
CA TYR A 98 -3.20 4.47 14.95
C TYR A 98 -4.59 5.10 15.00
N GLU A 99 -5.16 5.35 13.83
CA GLU A 99 -6.53 5.79 13.67
C GLU A 99 -7.17 5.06 12.50
N LEU A 100 -8.23 4.29 12.80
CA LEU A 100 -9.06 3.62 11.81
C LEU A 100 -10.27 4.50 11.47
N PRO A 101 -10.72 4.52 10.21
CA PRO A 101 -11.99 5.14 9.87
C PRO A 101 -13.14 4.42 10.59
N ILE A 102 -14.05 5.19 11.19
CA ILE A 102 -15.17 4.63 11.98
C ILE A 102 -16.14 3.82 11.10
N ASN A 103 -16.41 4.31 9.90
CA ASN A 103 -17.33 3.68 8.93
C ASN A 103 -16.67 3.67 7.54
N PRO A 104 -15.70 2.78 7.30
CA PRO A 104 -15.09 2.69 5.98
C PRO A 104 -16.15 2.31 4.95
N THR A 105 -16.06 2.90 3.77
CA THR A 105 -17.06 2.75 2.71
C THR A 105 -16.41 2.17 1.48
N PHE A 106 -16.98 1.06 0.97
CA PHE A 106 -16.58 0.47 -0.30
C PHE A 106 -17.28 1.22 -1.44
N GLY A 107 -16.52 1.61 -2.47
CA GLY A 107 -16.99 2.44 -3.58
C GLY A 107 -18.10 1.79 -4.43
N ALA A 108 -18.86 2.63 -5.12
CA ALA A 108 -19.91 2.17 -6.03
C ALA A 108 -19.32 1.67 -7.35
N ASN A 109 -19.90 0.60 -7.91
CA ASN A 109 -19.56 0.04 -9.22
C ASN A 109 -18.07 -0.35 -9.39
N VAL A 110 -17.37 -0.66 -8.28
CA VAL A 110 -15.99 -1.12 -8.27
C VAL A 110 -15.88 -2.48 -7.62
N ALA A 111 -14.85 -3.25 -8.00
CA ALA A 111 -14.50 -4.54 -7.38
C ALA A 111 -13.34 -4.41 -6.40
N GLU A 112 -12.65 -3.27 -6.39
CA GLU A 112 -11.50 -2.98 -5.57
C GLU A 112 -11.59 -1.57 -4.99
N ASP A 113 -11.16 -1.41 -3.74
CA ASP A 113 -11.13 -0.15 -3.02
C ASP A 113 -9.97 -0.13 -2.04
N VAL A 114 -9.77 0.97 -1.33
CA VAL A 114 -8.66 1.18 -0.42
C VAL A 114 -9.16 1.59 0.96
N LEU A 115 -8.71 0.86 1.98
CA LEU A 115 -8.83 1.27 3.37
C LEU A 115 -7.65 2.18 3.72
N GLU A 116 -7.91 3.41 4.15
CA GLU A 116 -6.89 4.32 4.62
C GLU A 116 -6.75 4.20 6.14
N LEU A 117 -5.60 3.70 6.60
CA LEU A 117 -5.20 3.62 7.99
C LEU A 117 -4.19 4.71 8.29
N LYS A 118 -4.41 5.52 9.30
CA LYS A 118 -3.41 6.47 9.79
C LYS A 118 -2.59 5.84 10.92
N LEU A 119 -1.28 5.86 10.79
CA LEU A 119 -0.33 5.55 11.86
C LEU A 119 0.18 6.85 12.46
N LYS A 120 0.30 6.91 13.78
CA LYS A 120 0.73 8.10 14.53
C LYS A 120 2.06 7.82 15.23
N LYS A 121 3.00 8.73 15.03
CA LYS A 121 4.31 8.70 15.69
C LYS A 121 4.16 9.10 17.14
N THR A 122 4.53 8.20 18.04
CA THR A 122 4.49 8.43 19.48
C THR A 122 5.79 8.05 20.15
N GLU A 123 5.99 8.50 21.39
CA GLU A 123 7.14 8.17 22.23
C GLU A 123 7.20 6.68 22.59
N SER A 124 6.07 5.96 22.48
CA SER A 124 5.98 4.52 22.81
C SER A 124 6.56 3.61 21.72
N LEU A 125 6.75 4.09 20.49
CA LEU A 125 7.23 3.31 19.34
C LEU A 125 8.75 3.07 19.34
N LYS A 126 9.30 2.60 20.46
CA LYS A 126 10.75 2.33 20.64
C LYS A 126 11.18 0.97 20.12
N GLU A 127 10.25 0.12 19.78
CA GLU A 127 10.39 -1.21 19.21
C GLU A 127 9.28 -1.46 18.19
N ASP A 128 9.34 -2.58 17.48
CA ASP A 128 8.29 -2.98 16.57
C ASP A 128 6.99 -3.24 17.32
N VAL A 129 5.92 -2.60 16.86
CA VAL A 129 4.57 -2.91 17.33
C VAL A 129 3.76 -3.51 16.19
N GLU A 130 2.86 -4.41 16.53
CA GLU A 130 1.99 -5.10 15.60
C GLU A 130 0.54 -4.61 15.75
N LEU A 131 -0.10 -4.29 14.63
CA LEU A 131 -1.51 -4.01 14.54
C LEU A 131 -2.15 -5.04 13.61
N LEU A 132 -3.03 -5.87 14.14
CA LEU A 132 -3.77 -6.85 13.35
C LEU A 132 -5.21 -6.37 13.15
N LEU A 133 -5.56 -6.14 11.89
CA LEU A 133 -6.91 -5.75 11.48
C LEU A 133 -7.68 -6.96 10.95
N ARG A 134 -9.02 -6.95 11.12
CA ARG A 134 -9.92 -7.97 10.57
C ARG A 134 -11.14 -7.31 9.96
N ILE A 135 -11.53 -7.81 8.78
CA ILE A 135 -12.84 -7.51 8.20
C ILE A 135 -13.90 -8.29 8.97
N GLU A 136 -14.90 -7.60 9.50
CA GLU A 136 -15.99 -8.16 10.26
C GLU A 136 -17.28 -8.18 9.44
N PRO A 137 -18.17 -9.18 9.66
CA PRO A 137 -19.46 -9.21 8.99
C PRO A 137 -20.34 -8.03 9.43
N ASN A 138 -21.20 -7.60 8.51
CA ASN A 138 -22.25 -6.62 8.76
C ASN A 138 -23.50 -6.94 7.90
N GLU A 139 -24.46 -6.02 7.81
CA GLU A 139 -25.70 -6.22 7.05
C GLU A 139 -25.50 -6.35 5.53
N HIS A 140 -24.38 -5.85 4.99
CA HIS A 140 -24.07 -5.84 3.55
C HIS A 140 -23.05 -6.90 3.15
N PHE A 141 -22.17 -7.28 4.07
CA PHE A 141 -21.09 -8.21 3.83
C PHE A 141 -21.17 -9.37 4.84
N ALA A 142 -21.20 -10.59 4.34
CA ALA A 142 -21.25 -11.79 5.16
C ALA A 142 -19.95 -12.06 5.94
N GLY A 143 -18.91 -11.29 5.66
CA GLY A 143 -17.60 -11.39 6.27
C GLY A 143 -16.48 -11.31 5.25
N SER A 144 -15.46 -12.15 5.44
CA SER A 144 -14.29 -12.19 4.58
C SER A 144 -13.98 -13.58 4.03
N VAL A 145 -13.15 -13.62 3.00
CA VAL A 145 -12.65 -14.87 2.43
C VAL A 145 -11.65 -15.48 3.42
N LYS A 146 -11.79 -16.77 3.70
CA LYS A 146 -10.93 -17.51 4.63
C LYS A 146 -9.45 -17.34 4.26
N ASN A 147 -8.62 -17.06 5.25
CA ASN A 147 -7.19 -16.77 5.20
C ASN A 147 -6.81 -15.38 4.65
N TYR A 148 -7.78 -14.56 4.23
CA TYR A 148 -7.57 -13.19 3.77
C TYR A 148 -8.40 -12.16 4.56
N GLU A 149 -8.97 -12.60 5.67
CA GLU A 149 -9.80 -11.79 6.56
C GLU A 149 -9.02 -10.85 7.45
N THR A 150 -7.72 -11.09 7.64
CA THR A 150 -6.86 -10.28 8.50
C THR A 150 -5.66 -9.75 7.75
N ILE A 151 -5.17 -8.58 8.16
CA ILE A 151 -3.91 -8.01 7.69
C ILE A 151 -3.11 -7.54 8.89
N LYS A 152 -1.80 -7.82 8.88
CA LYS A 152 -0.86 -7.38 9.91
C LYS A 152 -0.07 -6.18 9.40
N ILE A 153 0.02 -5.16 10.24
CA ILE A 153 0.87 -3.99 10.03
C ILE A 153 1.89 -3.96 11.17
N VAL A 154 3.18 -3.97 10.81
CA VAL A 154 4.30 -3.86 11.76
C VAL A 154 4.91 -2.49 11.57
N PHE A 155 5.03 -1.73 12.66
CA PHE A 155 5.62 -0.39 12.56
C PHE A 155 6.36 0.02 13.81
N ASN A 156 7.29 0.96 13.65
CA ASN A 156 8.14 1.47 14.73
C ASN A 156 8.60 2.91 14.47
N ASN A 157 9.24 3.51 15.49
CA ASN A 157 10.02 4.74 15.37
C ASN A 157 11.44 4.51 15.92
N VAL A 158 12.02 3.36 15.62
CA VAL A 158 13.39 3.03 16.03
C VAL A 158 14.36 3.89 15.24
N GLN A 159 15.05 4.76 15.96
CA GLN A 159 16.06 5.63 15.37
C GLN A 159 17.32 4.85 15.09
N SER A 160 17.57 4.55 13.84
CA SER A 160 18.76 3.84 13.39
C SER A 160 19.50 4.64 12.31
N LYS A 161 20.81 4.42 12.25
CA LYS A 161 21.62 4.92 11.15
C LYS A 161 21.17 4.23 9.85
N PRO A 162 20.78 4.98 8.80
CA PRO A 162 20.43 4.37 7.52
C PRO A 162 21.56 3.49 6.97
N LEU A 163 21.20 2.34 6.38
CA LEU A 163 22.19 1.40 5.83
C LEU A 163 23.10 2.04 4.78
N TRP A 164 22.56 2.98 3.99
CA TRP A 164 23.33 3.71 2.97
C TRP A 164 24.31 4.74 3.55
N TRP A 165 24.23 5.09 4.86
CA TRP A 165 25.22 6.00 5.49
C TRP A 165 26.51 5.22 5.84
N THR A 166 27.18 4.77 4.82
CA THR A 166 28.40 3.95 4.88
C THR A 166 29.62 4.78 5.28
N LYS A 167 30.76 4.11 5.45
CA LYS A 167 32.03 4.77 5.72
C LYS A 167 32.47 5.69 4.58
N ASP A 168 32.17 5.33 3.34
CA ASP A 168 32.47 6.16 2.16
C ASP A 168 31.60 7.42 2.17
N VAL A 169 30.31 7.30 2.47
CA VAL A 169 29.41 8.46 2.60
C VAL A 169 29.85 9.38 3.73
N GLU A 170 30.30 8.83 4.85
CA GLU A 170 30.88 9.62 5.95
C GLU A 170 32.13 10.38 5.51
N THR A 171 33.05 9.73 4.78
CA THR A 171 34.32 10.30 4.43
C THR A 171 34.22 11.35 3.32
N VAL A 172 33.33 11.09 2.34
CA VAL A 172 33.27 11.89 1.10
C VAL A 172 32.22 13.00 1.16
N TYR A 173 31.06 12.75 1.80
CA TYR A 173 29.91 13.65 1.67
C TYR A 173 29.42 14.26 2.97
N LEU A 174 29.08 13.41 3.98
CA LEU A 174 28.23 13.83 5.09
C LEU A 174 28.96 13.90 6.45
N GLY A 175 30.14 13.27 6.58
CA GLY A 175 30.80 13.11 7.87
C GLY A 175 30.14 12.03 8.74
N ALA A 176 30.58 11.94 10.00
CA ALA A 176 30.01 10.99 10.94
C ALA A 176 28.51 11.18 11.11
N TYR A 177 27.79 10.06 11.21
CA TYR A 177 26.33 10.08 11.42
C TYR A 177 25.99 10.69 12.79
N THR A 178 25.03 11.61 12.78
CA THR A 178 24.27 12.03 13.95
C THR A 178 22.80 12.14 13.54
N ARG A 179 21.88 12.00 14.51
CA ARG A 179 20.43 12.12 14.23
C ARG A 179 20.08 13.49 13.69
N GLU A 180 20.64 14.53 14.31
CA GLU A 180 20.43 15.94 13.91
C GLU A 180 20.90 16.19 12.47
N LYS A 181 22.02 15.64 12.09
CA LYS A 181 22.54 15.77 10.72
C LYS A 181 21.66 15.04 9.71
N TYR A 182 21.16 13.87 10.07
CA TYR A 182 20.21 13.13 9.22
C TYR A 182 18.91 13.92 9.03
N LEU A 183 18.34 14.46 10.10
CA LEU A 183 17.15 15.31 10.03
C LEU A 183 17.38 16.54 9.15
N ALA A 184 18.50 17.24 9.37
CA ALA A 184 18.87 18.39 8.55
C ALA A 184 19.07 18.01 7.08
N LEU A 185 19.68 16.86 6.81
CA LEU A 185 19.82 16.36 5.44
C LEU A 185 18.48 16.10 4.77
N VAL A 186 17.53 15.48 5.48
CA VAL A 186 16.17 15.22 4.95
C VAL A 186 15.43 16.52 4.71
N GLU A 187 15.55 17.49 5.61
CA GLU A 187 14.86 18.78 5.50
C GLU A 187 15.41 19.67 4.37
N TYR A 188 16.76 19.71 4.21
CA TYR A 188 17.41 20.67 3.30
C TYR A 188 18.08 20.03 2.08
N GLY A 189 18.34 18.72 2.09
CA GLY A 189 19.12 18.04 1.04
C GLY A 189 18.34 17.78 -0.25
N GLY A 190 17.01 17.85 -0.23
CA GLY A 190 16.13 17.60 -1.36
C GLY A 190 15.31 16.30 -1.19
N GLU A 191 14.26 16.16 -1.98
CA GLU A 191 13.31 15.02 -1.92
C GLU A 191 14.00 13.66 -2.17
N GLU A 192 15.07 13.65 -2.94
CA GLU A 192 15.85 12.46 -3.27
C GLU A 192 16.64 11.86 -2.10
N VAL A 193 16.79 12.57 -0.98
CA VAL A 193 17.60 12.15 0.18
C VAL A 193 17.15 10.82 0.78
N LEU A 194 15.86 10.54 0.78
CA LEU A 194 15.33 9.26 1.29
C LEU A 194 15.88 8.05 0.52
N ARG A 195 16.28 8.25 -0.73
CA ARG A 195 16.91 7.24 -1.59
C ARG A 195 18.41 7.51 -1.83
N PHE A 196 19.08 8.19 -0.89
CA PHE A 196 20.48 8.63 -1.04
C PHE A 196 21.42 7.51 -1.47
N GLY A 197 21.21 6.29 -1.00
CA GLY A 197 22.02 5.12 -1.36
C GLY A 197 21.87 4.66 -2.82
N GLU A 198 20.81 5.06 -3.51
CA GLU A 198 20.53 4.71 -4.90
C GLU A 198 21.01 5.81 -5.86
N LEU A 199 21.35 6.98 -5.33
CA LEU A 199 21.78 8.13 -6.10
C LEU A 199 23.19 7.93 -6.65
N ASN A 200 23.46 8.49 -7.82
CA ASN A 200 24.82 8.56 -8.34
C ASN A 200 25.66 9.60 -7.58
N SER A 201 26.98 9.56 -7.75
CA SER A 201 27.92 10.42 -7.00
C SER A 201 27.68 11.93 -7.19
N ALA A 202 27.17 12.36 -8.35
CA ALA A 202 26.86 13.76 -8.58
C ALA A 202 25.61 14.21 -7.81
N GLU A 203 24.58 13.39 -7.77
CA GLU A 203 23.36 13.63 -7.00
C GLU A 203 23.62 13.59 -5.50
N GLN A 204 24.37 12.59 -5.00
CA GLN A 204 24.81 12.53 -3.60
C GLN A 204 25.58 13.80 -3.19
N ARG A 205 26.49 14.26 -4.07
CA ARG A 205 27.22 15.49 -3.86
C ARG A 205 26.28 16.69 -3.78
N GLN A 206 25.29 16.77 -4.64
CA GLN A 206 24.34 17.88 -4.65
C GLN A 206 23.52 17.94 -3.36
N CYS A 207 23.02 16.80 -2.86
CA CYS A 207 22.34 16.74 -1.56
C CYS A 207 23.24 17.23 -0.42
N ALA A 208 24.49 16.80 -0.40
CA ALA A 208 25.45 17.20 0.63
C ALA A 208 25.83 18.70 0.54
N LEU A 209 25.89 19.27 -0.65
CA LEU A 209 26.13 20.72 -0.83
C LEU A 209 24.93 21.53 -0.33
N ARG A 210 23.69 21.11 -0.63
CA ARG A 210 22.48 21.76 -0.10
C ARG A 210 22.46 21.75 1.44
N LEU A 211 22.86 20.63 2.05
CA LEU A 211 23.00 20.55 3.51
C LEU A 211 24.10 21.51 4.00
N LYS A 212 25.23 21.57 3.34
CA LYS A 212 26.32 22.53 3.68
C LYS A 212 25.83 23.97 3.66
N ASP A 213 25.15 24.36 2.58
CA ASP A 213 24.58 25.71 2.46
C ASP A 213 23.53 25.99 3.58
N ALA A 214 22.73 25.01 3.95
CA ALA A 214 21.78 25.14 5.06
C ALA A 214 22.49 25.30 6.42
N ILE A 215 23.55 24.52 6.66
CA ILE A 215 24.39 24.65 7.86
C ILE A 215 24.94 26.08 7.99
N GLU A 216 25.48 26.59 6.92
CA GLU A 216 26.06 27.96 6.89
C GLU A 216 24.97 29.02 7.06
N LYS A 217 23.82 28.86 6.36
CA LYS A 217 22.75 29.85 6.35
C LYS A 217 21.99 29.92 7.69
N TYR A 218 21.72 28.75 8.30
CA TYR A 218 20.84 28.66 9.49
C TYR A 218 21.64 28.41 10.78
N GLY A 219 22.93 28.19 10.72
CA GLY A 219 23.79 27.93 11.89
C GLY A 219 23.42 26.62 12.59
N LEU A 220 23.15 25.54 11.82
CA LEU A 220 22.70 24.26 12.35
C LEU A 220 23.76 23.65 13.29
N LYS A 221 23.28 23.00 14.36
CA LYS A 221 24.13 22.43 15.41
C LYS A 221 23.79 20.97 15.67
N GLU A 222 24.79 20.23 16.13
CA GLU A 222 24.64 18.89 16.69
C GLU A 222 23.98 18.96 18.08
N ALA A 223 23.46 17.82 18.60
CA ALA A 223 22.83 17.74 19.92
C ALA A 223 23.69 18.27 21.07
N ASN A 224 25.01 18.22 20.95
CA ASN A 224 25.96 18.72 21.94
C ASN A 224 26.23 20.24 21.82
N GLY A 225 25.51 20.93 20.93
CA GLY A 225 25.62 22.37 20.70
C GLY A 225 26.78 22.78 19.79
N LYS A 226 27.63 21.86 19.35
CA LYS A 226 28.70 22.16 18.38
C LYS A 226 28.10 22.45 17.00
N ALA A 227 28.79 23.29 16.22
CA ALA A 227 28.42 23.52 14.84
C ALA A 227 28.43 22.21 14.04
N MET A 228 27.37 21.96 13.29
CA MET A 228 27.28 20.83 12.36
C MET A 228 28.29 21.07 11.22
N THR A 229 28.90 19.99 10.74
CA THR A 229 29.87 20.08 9.62
C THR A 229 29.72 18.90 8.68
N VAL A 230 30.00 19.12 7.40
CA VAL A 230 30.14 18.11 6.36
C VAL A 230 31.45 18.23 5.65
N PRO A 231 32.12 17.13 5.24
CA PRO A 231 33.47 17.16 4.67
C PRO A 231 33.53 17.62 3.21
N ILE A 232 32.38 17.89 2.58
CA ILE A 232 32.30 18.21 1.16
C ILE A 232 32.77 19.64 0.88
N TYR A 233 33.50 19.80 -0.23
CA TYR A 233 34.06 21.08 -0.73
C TYR A 233 33.39 21.53 -2.01
#